data_e015d433c7ade031779f3b169a86bb82
#
_entry.id   e015d433c7ade031779f3b169a86bb82
#
_cell.length_a   1.000
_cell.length_b   1.000
_cell.length_c   1.000
_cell.angle_alpha   90.00
_cell.angle_beta   90.00
_cell.angle_gamma   90.00
#
_symmetry.space_group_name_H-M   'P 1'
#
loop_
_entity.id
_entity.type
_entity.pdbx_description
1 polymer ?
#
loop_
_entity_poly.entity_id
_entity_poly.type
_entity_poly.pdbx_seq_one_letter_code
_entity_poly.pdbx_strand_id
1 'polypeptide(L)'
;MDVVTGPAREGDDPDAAWRELHEEREALERALSLCQTRQRVARDEAEAGAAAREEAELLLSLDRVLTRIRAAEYGRQPGARRW
;
A
#
# COMPACT_ATOMS: atom_id res chain seq x y z
N MET A 1 27.17 8.95 18.53
CA MET A 1 26.24 9.15 18.91
C MET A 1 25.15 9.74 18.18
N ASP A 2 25.31 10.58 17.37
CA ASP A 2 24.34 11.17 16.72
C ASP A 2 23.61 10.30 15.83
N VAL A 3 24.23 9.32 15.35
CA VAL A 3 23.65 8.44 14.46
C VAL A 3 22.37 7.92 14.94
N VAL A 4 22.29 7.64 16.12
CA VAL A 4 21.15 7.06 16.66
C VAL A 4 19.94 7.93 16.55
N THR A 5 20.13 9.16 16.64
CA THR A 5 19.05 10.05 16.66
C THR A 5 18.35 10.13 15.35
N GLY A 6 19.06 10.08 14.27
CA GLY A 6 18.49 10.23 12.97
C GLY A 6 17.40 9.22 12.66
N PRO A 7 17.69 7.96 12.77
CA PRO A 7 16.68 6.94 12.47
C PRO A 7 15.47 7.04 13.36
N ALA A 8 15.69 7.35 14.58
CA ALA A 8 14.58 7.44 15.50
C ALA A 8 13.65 8.56 15.09
N ARG A 9 14.23 9.63 14.64
CA ARG A 9 13.44 10.71 14.25
C ARG A 9 12.63 10.42 13.05
N GLU A 10 13.12 9.69 12.09
CA GLU A 10 12.37 9.35 10.92
C GLU A 10 11.17 8.53 11.29
N GLY A 11 11.30 7.62 12.19
CA GLY A 11 10.19 6.80 12.57
C GLY A 11 9.09 7.57 13.26
N ASP A 12 9.43 8.72 13.81
CA ASP A 12 8.46 9.52 14.52
C ASP A 12 7.76 10.55 13.66
N ASP A 13 8.11 10.65 12.40
CA ASP A 13 7.51 11.65 11.54
C ASP A 13 6.22 11.12 10.92
N PRO A 14 5.06 11.62 11.35
CA PRO A 14 3.81 11.11 10.82
C PRO A 14 3.62 11.42 9.34
N ASP A 15 4.22 12.50 8.86
CA ASP A 15 4.11 12.81 7.45
C ASP A 15 4.91 11.85 6.61
N ALA A 16 6.07 11.41 7.09
CA ALA A 16 6.85 10.43 6.37
C ALA A 16 6.11 9.10 6.30
N ALA A 17 5.50 8.68 7.40
CA ALA A 17 4.75 7.45 7.42
C ALA A 17 3.57 7.51 6.47
N TRP A 18 2.89 8.65 6.44
CA TRP A 18 1.74 8.82 5.58
C TRP A 18 2.15 8.76 4.10
N ARG A 19 3.27 9.40 3.76
CA ARG A 19 3.76 9.35 2.40
C ARG A 19 4.16 7.95 1.99
N GLU A 20 4.75 7.19 2.91
CA GLU A 20 5.13 5.82 2.62
C GLU A 20 3.91 4.96 2.32
N LEU A 21 2.82 5.17 3.04
CA LEU A 21 1.61 4.43 2.78
C LEU A 21 1.07 4.74 1.39
N HIS A 22 1.11 6.00 1.00
CA HIS A 22 0.63 6.35 -0.34
C HIS A 22 1.55 5.83 -1.43
N GLU A 23 2.85 5.79 -1.19
CA GLU A 23 3.77 5.21 -2.15
C GLU A 23 3.53 3.71 -2.29
N GLU A 24 3.27 3.05 -1.19
CA GLU A 24 2.96 1.63 -1.23
C GLU A 24 1.66 1.38 -1.99
N ARG A 25 0.65 2.20 -1.77
CA ARG A 25 -0.60 2.08 -2.50
C ARG A 25 -0.38 2.21 -4.01
N GLU A 26 0.42 3.20 -4.40
CA GLU A 26 0.69 3.41 -5.82
C GLU A 26 1.44 2.24 -6.43
N ALA A 27 2.40 1.68 -5.69
CA ALA A 27 3.15 0.54 -6.17
C ALA A 27 2.24 -0.68 -6.34
N LEU A 28 1.32 -0.87 -5.40
CA LEU A 28 0.39 -1.99 -5.49
C LEU A 28 -0.57 -1.81 -6.65
N GLU A 29 -1.00 -0.58 -6.90
CA GLU A 29 -1.89 -0.32 -8.03
C GLU A 29 -1.19 -0.57 -9.35
N ARG A 30 0.08 -0.23 -9.46
CA ARG A 30 0.84 -0.51 -10.67
C ARG A 30 1.01 -2.02 -10.86
N ALA A 31 1.32 -2.72 -9.79
CA ALA A 31 1.47 -4.17 -9.87
C ALA A 31 0.16 -4.84 -10.26
N LEU A 32 -0.95 -4.33 -9.73
CA LEU A 32 -2.26 -4.86 -10.04
C LEU A 32 -2.59 -4.67 -11.52
N SER A 33 -2.28 -3.51 -12.04
CA SER A 33 -2.52 -3.20 -13.44
C SER A 33 -1.74 -4.15 -14.34
N LEU A 34 -0.47 -4.40 -14.01
CA LEU A 34 0.34 -5.33 -14.77
C LEU A 34 -0.22 -6.74 -14.70
N CYS A 35 -0.69 -7.13 -13.53
CA CYS A 35 -1.25 -8.45 -13.34
C CYS A 35 -2.49 -8.65 -14.20
N GLN A 36 -3.33 -7.64 -14.25
CA GLN A 36 -4.53 -7.69 -15.07
C GLN A 36 -4.19 -7.78 -16.54
N THR A 37 -3.15 -7.06 -16.97
CA THR A 37 -2.70 -7.17 -18.35
C THR A 37 -2.21 -8.59 -18.65
N ARG A 38 -1.45 -9.18 -17.72
CA ARG A 38 -0.97 -10.54 -17.93
C ARG A 38 -2.11 -11.53 -18.05
N GLN A 39 -3.20 -11.31 -17.30
CA GLN A 39 -4.35 -12.18 -17.44
C GLN A 39 -4.97 -12.07 -18.82
N ARG A 40 -5.07 -10.86 -19.34
CA ARG A 40 -5.69 -10.66 -20.65
C ARG A 40 -4.89 -11.28 -21.77
N VAL A 41 -3.56 -11.30 -21.64
CA VAL A 41 -2.73 -11.82 -22.72
C VAL A 41 -2.18 -13.22 -22.41
N ALA A 42 -2.69 -13.86 -21.38
CA ALA A 42 -2.21 -15.18 -21.01
C ALA A 42 -2.45 -16.17 -22.14
N ARG A 43 -1.48 -17.03 -22.37
CA ARG A 43 -1.56 -17.98 -23.47
C ARG A 43 -2.23 -19.27 -23.09
N ASP A 44 -2.34 -19.55 -21.80
CA ASP A 44 -3.02 -20.76 -21.38
C ASP A 44 -3.59 -20.53 -19.99
N GLU A 45 -4.31 -21.53 -19.51
CA GLU A 45 -4.99 -21.41 -18.24
C GLU A 45 -4.03 -21.37 -17.07
N ALA A 46 -2.90 -21.99 -17.19
CA ALA A 46 -1.93 -21.95 -16.09
C ALA A 46 -1.41 -20.55 -15.90
N GLU A 47 -1.09 -19.85 -16.97
CA GLU A 47 -0.64 -18.47 -16.89
C GLU A 47 -1.74 -17.57 -16.35
N ALA A 48 -2.94 -17.75 -16.87
CA ALA A 48 -4.05 -16.94 -16.42
C ALA A 48 -4.34 -17.18 -14.93
N GLY A 49 -4.27 -18.42 -14.50
CA GLY A 49 -4.51 -18.76 -13.12
C GLY A 49 -3.45 -18.22 -12.19
N ALA A 50 -2.19 -18.25 -12.62
CA ALA A 50 -1.12 -17.69 -11.81
C ALA A 50 -1.30 -16.18 -11.62
N ALA A 51 -1.65 -15.50 -12.71
CA ALA A 51 -1.87 -14.07 -12.64
C ALA A 51 -3.09 -13.74 -11.78
N ALA A 52 -4.13 -14.56 -11.86
CA ALA A 52 -5.32 -14.33 -11.06
C ALA A 52 -5.02 -14.49 -9.57
N ARG A 53 -4.18 -15.46 -9.22
CA ARG A 53 -3.81 -15.65 -7.83
C ARG A 53 -2.99 -14.47 -7.31
N GLU A 54 -2.09 -13.98 -8.15
CA GLU A 54 -1.31 -12.83 -7.79
C GLU A 54 -2.21 -11.60 -7.61
N GLU A 55 -3.19 -11.46 -8.48
CA GLU A 55 -4.13 -10.36 -8.37
C GLU A 55 -4.87 -10.41 -7.03
N ALA A 56 -5.30 -11.58 -6.62
CA ALA A 56 -6.01 -11.72 -5.35
C ALA A 56 -5.13 -11.30 -4.18
N GLU A 57 -3.85 -11.66 -4.22
CA GLU A 57 -2.93 -11.27 -3.16
C GLU A 57 -2.68 -9.78 -3.15
N LEU A 58 -2.56 -9.18 -4.34
CA LEU A 58 -2.36 -7.75 -4.43
C LEU A 58 -3.57 -6.99 -3.91
N LEU A 59 -4.76 -7.48 -4.19
CA LEU A 59 -5.97 -6.85 -3.70
C LEU A 59 -6.06 -6.90 -2.18
N LEU A 60 -5.63 -8.00 -1.58
CA LEU A 60 -5.59 -8.07 -0.13
C LEU A 60 -4.59 -7.08 0.46
N SER A 61 -3.42 -6.98 -0.17
CA SER A 61 -2.41 -6.03 0.28
C SER A 61 -2.90 -4.60 0.14
N LEU A 62 -3.56 -4.31 -0.98
CA LEU A 62 -4.08 -2.98 -1.21
C LEU A 62 -5.15 -2.64 -0.19
N ASP A 63 -6.01 -3.60 0.13
CA ASP A 63 -7.04 -3.36 1.14
C ASP A 63 -6.42 -3.02 2.49
N ARG A 64 -5.35 -3.71 2.86
CA ARG A 64 -4.66 -3.41 4.12
C ARG A 64 -4.05 -2.02 4.12
N VAL A 65 -3.44 -1.64 2.99
CA VAL A 65 -2.84 -0.32 2.89
C VAL A 65 -3.90 0.76 2.94
N LEU A 66 -5.00 0.57 2.22
CA LEU A 66 -6.07 1.56 2.23
C LEU A 66 -6.67 1.72 3.62
N THR A 67 -6.76 0.63 4.36
CA THR A 67 -7.24 0.70 5.73
C THR A 67 -6.30 1.54 6.58
N ARG A 68 -5.00 1.34 6.42
CA ARG A 68 -4.02 2.12 7.16
C ARG A 68 -4.05 3.59 6.77
N ILE A 69 -4.25 3.87 5.49
CA ILE A 69 -4.34 5.24 5.02
C ILE A 69 -5.55 5.93 5.65
N ARG A 70 -6.69 5.25 5.65
CA ARG A 70 -7.89 5.82 6.25
C ARG A 70 -7.68 6.09 7.74
N ALA A 71 -7.05 5.16 8.44
CA ALA A 71 -6.80 5.36 9.85
C ALA A 71 -5.86 6.54 10.08
N ALA A 72 -4.83 6.66 9.25
CA ALA A 72 -3.88 7.75 9.38
C ALA A 72 -4.52 9.09 9.07
N GLU A 73 -5.37 9.12 8.05
CA GLU A 73 -6.05 10.36 7.69
C GLU A 73 -7.06 10.76 8.75
N TYR A 74 -7.74 9.77 9.30
CA TYR A 74 -8.70 10.07 10.35
C TYR A 74 -7.98 10.69 11.55
N GLY A 75 -6.84 10.17 11.92
CA GLY A 75 -6.08 10.73 13.02
C GLY A 75 -5.49 12.09 12.74
N ARG A 76 -5.30 12.42 11.46
CA ARG A 76 -4.71 13.70 11.10
C ARG A 76 -5.73 14.82 11.05
N GLN A 77 -7.00 14.52 10.95
CA GLN A 77 -8.01 15.55 10.80
C GLN A 77 -8.32 16.22 12.12
N PRO A 78 -8.27 17.54 12.16
CA PRO A 78 -8.60 18.23 13.40
C PRO A 78 -10.05 17.96 13.75
N GLY A 79 -10.32 17.68 14.98
CA GLY A 79 -11.67 17.44 15.42
C GLY A 79 -12.19 16.05 15.14
N ALA A 80 -11.45 15.22 14.47
CA ALA A 80 -11.90 13.87 14.19
C ALA A 80 -12.15 13.08 15.46
N ARG A 81 -11.48 13.41 16.51
CA ARG A 81 -11.68 12.72 17.75
C ARG A 81 -12.53 13.47 18.72
N ARG A 82 -13.24 14.42 18.34
CA ARG A 82 -14.04 15.16 19.20
C ARG A 82 -15.21 14.44 19.66
N TRP A 83 -15.55 13.42 19.11
CA TRP A 83 -16.65 12.67 19.55
C TRP A 83 -16.46 12.10 20.88
#